data_f85c5955585bdeb0400f1ed8d72d1403
#
_entry.id   f85c5955585bdeb0400f1ed8d72d1403
#
_cell.length_a   1.000
_cell.length_b   1.000
_cell.length_c   1.000
_cell.angle_alpha   90.00
_cell.angle_beta   90.00
_cell.angle_gamma   90.00
#
_symmetry.space_group_name_H-M   'P 1'
#
loop_
_entity.id
_entity.type
_entity.pdbx_description
1 polymer ?
#
loop_
_entity_poly.entity_id
_entity_poly.type
_entity_poly.pdbx_seq_one_letter_code
_entity_poly.pdbx_strand_id
1 'polypeptide(L)'
;MKNFRTYQLAKELYQVCRVQPVKGELRDQLHRASLSIALNLAEGSAKPTAKERRRYYTIALGSLRETQTIIELENLPVSHQADQLGAHLYKLIRSLGS
;
A
#
# COMPACT_ATOMS: atom_id res chain seq x y z
N MET A 1 -7.74 -3.39 13.84
CA MET A 1 -6.98 -3.61 12.58
C MET A 1 -6.80 -5.09 12.20
N LYS A 2 -6.81 -6.00 13.16
CA LYS A 2 -6.47 -7.40 12.85
C LYS A 2 -7.40 -8.08 11.83
N ASN A 3 -8.65 -7.63 11.71
CA ASN A 3 -9.58 -8.17 10.71
C ASN A 3 -9.69 -7.30 9.46
N PHE A 4 -8.83 -6.31 9.32
CA PHE A 4 -8.84 -5.39 8.20
C PHE A 4 -8.00 -5.98 7.06
N ARG A 5 -8.67 -6.64 6.11
CA ARG A 5 -7.99 -7.41 5.06
C ARG A 5 -7.04 -6.55 4.21
N THR A 6 -7.47 -5.35 3.84
CA THR A 6 -6.62 -4.47 3.03
C THR A 6 -5.32 -4.13 3.77
N TYR A 7 -5.41 -3.89 5.07
CA TYR A 7 -4.22 -3.64 5.88
C TYR A 7 -3.30 -4.86 5.92
N GLN A 8 -3.87 -6.06 6.06
CA GLN A 8 -3.07 -7.28 6.08
C GLN A 8 -2.29 -7.46 4.78
N LEU A 9 -2.94 -7.17 3.64
CA LEU A 9 -2.28 -7.24 2.34
C LEU A 9 -1.16 -6.20 2.23
N ALA A 10 -1.37 -4.99 2.76
CA ALA A 10 -0.34 -3.97 2.76
C ALA A 10 0.86 -4.37 3.61
N LYS A 11 0.61 -4.99 4.76
CA LYS A 11 1.65 -5.49 5.64
C LYS A 11 2.46 -6.58 4.95
N GLU A 12 1.77 -7.51 4.30
CA GLU A 12 2.44 -8.60 3.56
C GLU A 12 3.30 -8.04 2.43
N LEU A 13 2.78 -7.06 1.67
CA LEU A 13 3.55 -6.44 0.61
C LEU A 13 4.81 -5.76 1.15
N TYR A 14 4.68 -5.03 2.26
CA TYR A 14 5.83 -4.39 2.88
C TYR A 14 6.89 -5.43 3.24
N GLN A 15 6.47 -6.56 3.83
CA GLN A 15 7.39 -7.61 4.25
C GLN A 15 8.15 -8.23 3.07
N VAL A 16 7.47 -8.47 1.93
CA VAL A 16 8.16 -9.02 0.78
C VAL A 16 9.03 -7.98 0.09
N CYS A 17 8.64 -6.70 0.10
CA CYS A 17 9.47 -5.64 -0.46
C CYS A 17 10.78 -5.47 0.32
N ARG A 18 10.76 -5.67 1.63
CA ARG A 18 11.95 -5.50 2.47
C ARG A 18 13.08 -6.45 2.11
N VAL A 19 12.76 -7.62 1.57
CA VAL A 19 13.76 -8.65 1.29
C VAL A 19 14.14 -8.72 -0.19
N GLN A 20 13.64 -7.79 -1.01
CA GLN A 20 14.00 -7.77 -2.42
C GLN A 20 15.42 -7.28 -2.62
N PRO A 21 16.14 -7.80 -3.66
CA PRO A 21 17.56 -7.49 -3.88
C PRO A 21 17.75 -6.13 -4.56
N VAL A 22 17.19 -5.09 -3.99
CA VAL A 22 17.32 -3.70 -4.45
C VAL A 22 18.25 -2.98 -3.51
N LYS A 23 19.10 -2.10 -4.04
CA LYS A 23 20.16 -1.47 -3.26
C LYS A 23 20.06 0.05 -3.28
N GLY A 24 20.72 0.67 -2.29
CA GLY A 24 20.92 2.11 -2.24
C GLY A 24 19.63 2.91 -2.12
N GLU A 25 19.59 4.00 -2.86
CA GLU A 25 18.46 4.92 -2.81
C GLU A 25 17.15 4.26 -3.24
N LEU A 26 17.22 3.38 -4.24
CA LEU A 26 16.02 2.71 -4.74
C LEU A 26 15.44 1.76 -3.69
N ARG A 27 16.29 1.08 -2.94
CA ARG A 27 15.85 0.27 -1.81
C ARG A 27 15.14 1.12 -0.76
N ASP A 28 15.72 2.27 -0.44
CA ASP A 28 15.13 3.15 0.56
C ASP A 28 13.77 3.68 0.10
N GLN A 29 13.65 4.02 -1.18
CA GLN A 29 12.37 4.45 -1.74
C GLN A 29 11.33 3.34 -1.72
N LEU A 30 11.71 2.11 -2.06
CA LEU A 30 10.79 0.97 -2.03
C LEU A 30 10.29 0.70 -0.62
N HIS A 31 11.19 0.70 0.36
CA HIS A 31 10.83 0.47 1.75
C HIS A 31 9.89 1.57 2.25
N ARG A 32 10.21 2.83 1.96
CA ARG A 32 9.40 3.95 2.41
C ARG A 32 8.01 3.92 1.77
N ALA A 33 7.94 3.70 0.45
CA ALA A 33 6.67 3.68 -0.25
C ALA A 33 5.78 2.54 0.23
N SER A 34 6.33 1.33 0.35
CA SER A 34 5.54 0.18 0.80
C SER A 34 5.12 0.32 2.26
N LEU A 35 5.96 0.89 3.12
CA LEU A 35 5.59 1.18 4.50
C LEU A 35 4.46 2.21 4.57
N SER A 36 4.53 3.24 3.74
CA SER A 36 3.55 4.30 3.71
C SER A 36 2.13 3.79 3.43
N ILE A 37 2.00 2.74 2.61
CA ILE A 37 0.69 2.15 2.34
C ILE A 37 0.04 1.68 3.64
N ALA A 38 0.76 0.87 4.41
CA ALA A 38 0.25 0.30 5.65
C ALA A 38 -0.03 1.39 6.68
N LEU A 39 0.88 2.36 6.82
CA LEU A 39 0.72 3.44 7.79
C LEU A 39 -0.52 4.29 7.49
N ASN A 40 -0.75 4.61 6.22
CA ASN A 40 -1.92 5.42 5.85
C ASN A 40 -3.23 4.64 5.96
N LEU A 41 -3.22 3.33 5.71
CA LEU A 41 -4.40 2.51 5.96
C LEU A 41 -4.73 2.47 7.45
N ALA A 42 -3.72 2.30 8.30
CA ALA A 42 -3.91 2.30 9.74
C ALA A 42 -4.45 3.66 10.22
N GLU A 43 -3.84 4.74 9.75
CA GLU A 43 -4.25 6.09 10.13
C GLU A 43 -5.69 6.36 9.68
N GLY A 44 -6.00 6.04 8.43
CA GLY A 44 -7.34 6.28 7.88
C GLY A 44 -8.41 5.48 8.59
N SER A 45 -8.12 4.23 8.96
CA SER A 45 -9.11 3.39 9.62
C SER A 45 -9.51 3.91 11.01
N ALA A 46 -8.68 4.77 11.60
CA ALA A 46 -8.94 5.37 12.90
C ALA A 46 -9.73 6.68 12.80
N LYS A 47 -9.97 7.19 11.60
CA LYS A 47 -10.69 8.47 11.42
C LYS A 47 -12.19 8.28 11.54
N PRO A 48 -12.90 9.28 12.11
CA PRO A 48 -14.33 9.12 12.38
C PRO A 48 -15.25 9.30 11.18
N THR A 49 -14.81 9.99 10.12
CA THR A 49 -15.68 10.27 8.97
C THR A 49 -15.18 9.57 7.71
N ALA A 50 -16.12 9.28 6.80
CA ALA A 50 -15.77 8.68 5.50
C ALA A 50 -14.85 9.58 4.70
N LYS A 51 -15.06 10.90 4.78
CA LYS A 51 -14.24 11.88 4.06
C LYS A 51 -12.77 11.79 4.52
N GLU A 52 -12.55 11.74 5.83
CA GLU A 52 -11.20 11.65 6.37
C GLU A 52 -10.57 10.30 6.05
N ARG A 53 -11.33 9.22 6.17
CA ARG A 53 -10.83 7.88 5.81
C ARG A 53 -10.42 7.83 4.34
N ARG A 54 -11.25 8.39 3.44
CA ARG A 54 -10.93 8.41 2.01
C ARG A 54 -9.64 9.16 1.74
N ARG A 55 -9.39 10.26 2.43
CA ARG A 55 -8.17 11.04 2.26
C ARG A 55 -6.93 10.17 2.50
N TYR A 56 -6.90 9.44 3.61
CA TYR A 56 -5.75 8.59 3.94
C TYR A 56 -5.63 7.39 3.01
N TYR A 57 -6.76 6.78 2.65
CA TYR A 57 -6.73 5.66 1.71
C TYR A 57 -6.27 6.08 0.33
N THR A 58 -6.59 7.31 -0.09
CA THR A 58 -6.11 7.85 -1.36
C THR A 58 -4.60 8.08 -1.33
N ILE A 59 -4.08 8.55 -0.19
CA ILE A 59 -2.63 8.66 -0.01
C ILE A 59 -1.97 7.27 -0.08
N ALA A 60 -2.59 6.28 0.56
CA ALA A 60 -2.10 4.90 0.48
C ALA A 60 -2.06 4.40 -0.97
N LEU A 61 -3.08 4.72 -1.76
CA LEU A 61 -3.11 4.33 -3.17
C LEU A 61 -1.96 4.97 -3.95
N GLY A 62 -1.65 6.23 -3.69
CA GLY A 62 -0.50 6.91 -4.29
C GLY A 62 0.81 6.20 -3.95
N SER A 63 0.97 5.82 -2.69
CA SER A 63 2.15 5.08 -2.24
C SER A 63 2.23 3.70 -2.89
N LEU A 64 1.09 3.04 -3.10
CA LEU A 64 1.06 1.77 -3.82
C LEU A 64 1.49 1.94 -5.27
N ARG A 65 1.05 3.00 -5.95
CA ARG A 65 1.46 3.28 -7.32
C ARG A 65 2.97 3.45 -7.42
N GLU A 66 3.56 4.17 -6.46
CA GLU A 66 5.00 4.32 -6.40
C GLU A 66 5.68 2.97 -6.20
N THR A 67 5.17 2.15 -5.30
CA THR A 67 5.68 0.81 -5.05
C THR A 67 5.61 -0.06 -6.31
N GLN A 68 4.47 -0.05 -6.99
CA GLN A 68 4.27 -0.81 -8.23
C GLN A 68 5.25 -0.37 -9.32
N THR A 69 5.52 0.92 -9.42
CA THR A 69 6.46 1.45 -10.40
C THR A 69 7.86 0.93 -10.16
N ILE A 70 8.32 0.91 -8.91
CA ILE A 70 9.64 0.38 -8.58
C ILE A 70 9.71 -1.13 -8.88
N ILE A 71 8.68 -1.87 -8.51
CA ILE A 71 8.58 -3.30 -8.79
C ILE A 71 8.71 -3.56 -10.29
N GLU A 72 8.02 -2.78 -11.10
CA GLU A 72 8.06 -2.93 -12.54
C GLU A 72 9.43 -2.57 -13.11
N LEU A 73 9.98 -1.42 -12.71
CA LEU A 73 11.27 -0.95 -13.22
C LEU A 73 12.40 -1.90 -12.90
N GLU A 74 12.34 -2.55 -11.74
CA GLU A 74 13.40 -3.46 -11.26
C GLU A 74 13.08 -4.93 -11.52
N ASN A 75 11.95 -5.22 -12.19
CA ASN A 75 11.51 -6.60 -12.48
C ASN A 75 11.47 -7.47 -11.24
N LEU A 76 10.94 -6.94 -10.14
CA LEU A 76 10.85 -7.71 -8.90
C LEU A 76 9.68 -8.70 -8.96
N PRO A 77 9.84 -9.92 -8.43
CA PRO A 77 8.83 -10.98 -8.57
C PRO A 77 7.70 -10.86 -7.53
N VAL A 78 7.23 -9.67 -7.26
CA VAL A 78 6.19 -9.40 -6.25
C VAL A 78 5.03 -8.57 -6.79
N SER A 79 4.88 -8.50 -8.12
CA SER A 79 3.80 -7.71 -8.74
C SER A 79 2.42 -8.26 -8.38
N HIS A 80 2.30 -9.57 -8.21
CA HIS A 80 1.01 -10.17 -7.86
C HIS A 80 0.48 -9.64 -6.52
N GLN A 81 1.36 -9.57 -5.51
CA GLN A 81 0.99 -9.06 -4.20
C GLN A 81 0.56 -7.59 -4.28
N ALA A 82 1.29 -6.80 -5.05
CA ALA A 82 0.96 -5.38 -5.23
C ALA A 82 -0.38 -5.21 -5.95
N ASP A 83 -0.63 -6.01 -6.99
CA ASP A 83 -1.88 -5.93 -7.75
C ASP A 83 -3.08 -6.36 -6.90
N GLN A 84 -2.91 -7.41 -6.10
CA GLN A 84 -3.96 -7.87 -5.20
C GLN A 84 -4.33 -6.77 -4.19
N LEU A 85 -3.33 -6.12 -3.61
CA LEU A 85 -3.57 -5.00 -2.71
C LEU A 85 -4.29 -3.87 -3.42
N GLY A 86 -3.89 -3.57 -4.65
CA GLY A 86 -4.51 -2.51 -5.45
C GLY A 86 -6.01 -2.75 -5.65
N ALA A 87 -6.39 -3.98 -5.95
CA ALA A 87 -7.80 -4.33 -6.13
C ALA A 87 -8.60 -4.12 -4.83
N HIS A 88 -8.04 -4.56 -3.71
CA HIS A 88 -8.69 -4.38 -2.41
C HIS A 88 -8.79 -2.92 -2.00
N LEU A 89 -7.72 -2.16 -2.20
CA LEU A 89 -7.70 -0.74 -1.83
C LEU A 89 -8.67 0.07 -2.66
N TYR A 90 -8.75 -0.23 -3.95
CA TYR A 90 -9.70 0.43 -4.84
C TYR A 90 -11.14 0.19 -4.37
N LYS A 91 -11.48 -1.05 -4.04
CA LYS A 91 -12.82 -1.38 -3.53
C LYS A 91 -13.09 -0.69 -2.20
N LEU A 92 -12.10 -0.63 -1.33
CA LEU A 92 -12.23 0.03 -0.04
C LEU A 92 -12.57 1.50 -0.22
N ILE A 93 -11.86 2.19 -1.11
CA ILE A 93 -12.11 3.61 -1.36
C ILE A 93 -13.53 3.81 -1.93
N ARG A 94 -13.92 2.97 -2.88
CA ARG A 94 -15.26 3.05 -3.47
C ARG A 94 -16.36 2.80 -2.45
N SER A 95 -16.12 1.94 -1.48
CA SER A 95 -17.12 1.60 -0.46
C SER A 95 -17.46 2.77 0.45
N LEU A 96 -16.63 3.80 0.48
CA LEU A 96 -16.87 4.99 1.28
C LEU A 96 -17.86 5.96 0.62
N GLY A 97 -18.29 5.64 -0.60
CA GLY A 97 -19.20 6.49 -1.34
C GLY A 97 -18.50 7.69 -1.97
N SER A 98 -19.26 8.53 -2.59
CA SER A 98 -18.72 9.74 -3.24
C SER A 98 -18.81 10.96 -2.37
#